data_e6488578efa1ad07680f3a5441feb516
#
_entry.id   e6488578efa1ad07680f3a5441feb516
#
_cell.length_a   1.000
_cell.length_b   1.000
_cell.length_c   1.000
_cell.angle_alpha   90.00
_cell.angle_beta   90.00
_cell.angle_gamma   90.00
#
_symmetry.space_group_name_H-M   'P 1'
#
loop_
_entity.id
_entity.type
_entity.pdbx_description
1 polymer ?
#
loop_
_entity_poly.entity_id
_entity_poly.type
_entity_poly.pdbx_seq_one_letter_code
_entity_poly.pdbx_strand_id
1 'polypeptide(L)'
;LEIIGPDYIELAYRFAHEADPETRLLYNDFSLTDPIKVDFVAMMVRHLKSKGIPIHGVGLQAHWHTGHPTLAEIAYAIDTLAATGVQISLTELDMSVLPVAQEHAGADLSDLKEYVDELNPYVEHVPDQILQLQADRFVQIFKVLLDRREVVERVTFWGVADGHSWKNFYPVAGRTDYPLLYDRSYQPKPAYHSIKELKAH
;
A
#
# COMPACT_ATOMS: atom_id res chain seq x y z
N LEU A 1 -20.70 -6.68 -8.48
CA LEU A 1 -21.29 -5.93 -9.60
C LEU A 1 -22.45 -6.69 -10.23
N GLU A 2 -22.31 -7.99 -10.49
CA GLU A 2 -23.33 -8.81 -11.18
C GLU A 2 -24.65 -8.93 -10.39
N ILE A 3 -24.62 -8.90 -9.07
CA ILE A 3 -25.81 -9.09 -8.22
C ILE A 3 -26.43 -7.74 -7.84
N ILE A 4 -25.65 -6.79 -7.37
CA ILE A 4 -26.15 -5.51 -6.82
C ILE A 4 -26.13 -4.39 -7.88
N GLY A 5 -25.22 -4.49 -8.85
CA GLY A 5 -25.00 -3.46 -9.87
C GLY A 5 -24.00 -2.37 -9.43
N PRO A 6 -23.91 -1.27 -10.18
CA PRO A 6 -22.89 -0.22 -9.97
C PRO A 6 -23.04 0.53 -8.64
N ASP A 7 -24.22 0.49 -8.02
CA ASP A 7 -24.52 1.23 -6.79
C ASP A 7 -23.99 0.53 -5.53
N TYR A 8 -23.30 -0.61 -5.65
CA TYR A 8 -22.88 -1.41 -4.50
C TYR A 8 -21.97 -0.64 -3.52
N ILE A 9 -21.10 0.22 -4.02
CA ILE A 9 -20.23 1.05 -3.17
C ILE A 9 -21.08 2.05 -2.39
N GLU A 10 -21.98 2.74 -3.06
CA GLU A 10 -22.89 3.70 -2.42
C GLU A 10 -23.71 3.05 -1.32
N LEU A 11 -24.31 1.89 -1.60
CA LEU A 11 -25.09 1.13 -0.62
C LEU A 11 -24.25 0.67 0.56
N ALA A 12 -23.03 0.20 0.32
CA ALA A 12 -22.12 -0.21 1.40
C ALA A 12 -21.82 0.94 2.36
N TYR A 13 -21.52 2.15 1.84
CA TYR A 13 -21.29 3.32 2.67
C TYR A 13 -22.52 3.77 3.44
N ARG A 14 -23.71 3.75 2.82
CA ARG A 14 -24.97 4.07 3.48
C ARG A 14 -25.24 3.13 4.64
N PHE A 15 -25.18 1.82 4.42
CA PHE A 15 -25.44 0.84 5.48
C PHE A 15 -24.39 0.87 6.58
N ALA A 16 -23.12 1.12 6.26
CA ALA A 16 -22.09 1.26 7.28
C ALA A 16 -22.34 2.50 8.15
N HIS A 17 -22.72 3.62 7.55
CA HIS A 17 -23.05 4.84 8.29
C HIS A 17 -24.35 4.70 9.11
N GLU A 18 -25.37 4.03 8.58
CA GLU A 18 -26.60 3.74 9.33
C GLU A 18 -26.33 2.86 10.56
N ALA A 19 -25.40 1.90 10.44
CA ALA A 19 -25.04 1.01 11.53
C ALA A 19 -24.21 1.73 12.63
N ASP A 20 -23.32 2.63 12.24
CA ASP A 20 -22.50 3.42 13.15
C ASP A 20 -22.18 4.81 12.53
N PRO A 21 -22.99 5.84 12.86
CA PRO A 21 -22.81 7.19 12.32
C PRO A 21 -21.50 7.88 12.74
N GLU A 22 -20.89 7.44 13.85
CA GLU A 22 -19.66 8.04 14.39
C GLU A 22 -18.38 7.41 13.77
N THR A 23 -18.50 6.25 13.14
CA THR A 23 -17.37 5.58 12.51
C THR A 23 -16.89 6.30 11.26
N ARG A 24 -15.58 6.48 11.17
CA ARG A 24 -14.93 7.02 9.96
C ARG A 24 -14.85 5.96 8.88
N LEU A 25 -15.39 6.26 7.70
CA LEU A 25 -15.45 5.37 6.56
C LEU A 25 -14.36 5.72 5.54
N LEU A 26 -13.54 4.74 5.18
CA LEU A 26 -12.48 4.87 4.20
C LEU A 26 -12.74 3.93 3.01
N TYR A 27 -12.37 4.38 1.81
CA TYR A 27 -12.20 3.50 0.66
C TYR A 27 -10.78 2.97 0.66
N ASN A 28 -10.58 1.66 0.65
CA ASN A 28 -9.25 1.04 0.65
C ASN A 28 -9.07 0.16 -0.58
N ASP A 29 -7.95 0.35 -1.31
CA ASP A 29 -7.70 -0.41 -2.52
C ASP A 29 -6.20 -0.55 -2.82
N PHE A 30 -5.86 -1.56 -3.65
CA PHE A 30 -4.51 -1.79 -4.17
C PHE A 30 -4.25 -0.98 -5.44
N SER A 31 -3.00 -0.89 -5.86
CA SER A 31 -2.55 -0.17 -7.08
C SER A 31 -3.05 1.28 -7.19
N LEU A 32 -3.30 1.94 -6.05
CA LEU A 32 -3.71 3.35 -5.99
C LEU A 32 -2.52 4.31 -6.16
N THR A 33 -1.61 3.96 -7.06
CA THR A 33 -0.57 4.83 -7.62
C THR A 33 -0.60 4.81 -9.15
N ASP A 34 -1.43 3.93 -9.75
CA ASP A 34 -1.77 4.00 -11.17
C ASP A 34 -2.63 5.25 -11.43
N PRO A 35 -2.19 6.18 -12.30
CA PRO A 35 -2.90 7.44 -12.52
C PRO A 35 -4.35 7.26 -12.98
N ILE A 36 -4.64 6.27 -13.81
CA ILE A 36 -6.00 6.00 -14.31
C ILE A 36 -6.91 5.58 -13.15
N LYS A 37 -6.40 4.68 -12.28
CA LYS A 37 -7.15 4.22 -11.10
C LYS A 37 -7.31 5.33 -10.07
N VAL A 38 -6.28 6.14 -9.86
CA VAL A 38 -6.33 7.32 -8.97
C VAL A 38 -7.42 8.30 -9.42
N ASP A 39 -7.46 8.65 -10.70
CA ASP A 39 -8.46 9.58 -11.26
C ASP A 39 -9.87 9.02 -11.12
N PHE A 40 -10.04 7.72 -11.38
CA PHE A 40 -11.33 7.04 -11.20
C PHE A 40 -11.79 7.08 -9.74
N VAL A 41 -10.91 6.78 -8.78
CA VAL A 41 -11.26 6.83 -7.35
C VAL A 41 -11.55 8.26 -6.90
N ALA A 42 -10.82 9.26 -7.41
CA ALA A 42 -11.11 10.65 -7.12
C ALA A 42 -12.50 11.07 -7.65
N MET A 43 -12.90 10.61 -8.85
CA MET A 43 -14.27 10.83 -9.36
C MET A 43 -15.32 10.14 -8.49
N MET A 44 -15.07 8.90 -8.09
CA MET A 44 -15.97 8.15 -7.19
C MET A 44 -16.17 8.88 -5.85
N VAL A 45 -15.09 9.36 -5.23
CA VAL A 45 -15.17 10.11 -3.97
C VAL A 45 -16.00 11.38 -4.13
N ARG A 46 -15.78 12.16 -5.20
CA ARG A 46 -16.58 13.35 -5.50
C ARG A 46 -18.06 13.00 -5.71
N HIS A 47 -18.35 11.89 -6.40
CA HIS A 47 -19.71 11.42 -6.63
C HIS A 47 -20.40 11.07 -5.30
N LEU A 48 -19.77 10.28 -4.43
CA LEU A 48 -20.32 9.94 -3.11
C LEU A 48 -20.59 11.20 -2.29
N LYS A 49 -19.65 12.14 -2.22
CA LYS A 49 -19.83 13.42 -1.52
C LYS A 49 -20.97 14.25 -2.10
N SER A 50 -21.15 14.30 -3.41
CA SER A 50 -22.24 15.03 -4.06
C SER A 50 -23.63 14.49 -3.72
N LYS A 51 -23.72 13.23 -3.33
CA LYS A 51 -24.92 12.56 -2.83
C LYS A 51 -25.10 12.63 -1.30
N GLY A 52 -24.20 13.34 -0.60
CA GLY A 52 -24.22 13.41 0.85
C GLY A 52 -23.83 12.12 1.57
N ILE A 53 -23.13 11.21 0.87
CA ILE A 53 -22.68 9.95 1.44
C ILE A 53 -21.35 10.21 2.17
N PRO A 54 -21.24 9.83 3.45
CA PRO A 54 -20.03 10.06 4.22
C PRO A 54 -18.88 9.19 3.73
N ILE A 55 -17.81 9.83 3.27
CA ILE A 55 -16.51 9.23 2.99
C ILE A 55 -15.43 10.16 3.57
N HIS A 56 -14.60 9.63 4.45
CA HIS A 56 -13.68 10.42 5.27
C HIS A 56 -12.22 10.27 4.81
N GLY A 57 -11.89 9.15 4.18
CA GLY A 57 -10.54 8.88 3.74
C GLY A 57 -10.44 7.92 2.58
N VAL A 58 -9.23 7.89 2.00
CA VAL A 58 -8.82 6.86 1.05
C VAL A 58 -7.56 6.19 1.58
N GLY A 59 -7.60 4.84 1.61
CA GLY A 59 -6.49 3.98 1.97
C GLY A 59 -5.78 3.45 0.73
N LEU A 60 -4.49 3.75 0.64
CA LEU A 60 -3.60 3.07 -0.29
C LEU A 60 -3.05 1.83 0.41
N GLN A 61 -3.30 0.64 -0.10
CA GLN A 61 -2.72 -0.58 0.49
C GLN A 61 -1.19 -0.51 0.51
N ALA A 62 -0.58 -0.01 -0.55
CA ALA A 62 0.86 0.23 -0.61
C ALA A 62 1.70 -1.07 -0.55
N HIS A 63 1.26 -2.12 -1.23
CA HIS A 63 2.05 -3.32 -1.48
C HIS A 63 3.04 -3.04 -2.62
N TRP A 64 4.18 -2.46 -2.26
CA TRP A 64 5.12 -1.92 -3.22
C TRP A 64 6.35 -2.80 -3.42
N HIS A 65 7.22 -2.33 -4.30
CA HIS A 65 8.52 -2.90 -4.61
C HIS A 65 9.57 -1.78 -4.56
N THR A 66 10.84 -2.12 -4.35
CA THR A 66 11.92 -1.10 -4.28
C THR A 66 12.03 -0.23 -5.52
N GLY A 67 11.68 -0.73 -6.70
CA GLY A 67 11.70 0.01 -7.98
C GLY A 67 10.39 0.66 -8.38
N HIS A 68 9.27 0.31 -7.74
CA HIS A 68 7.94 0.79 -8.13
C HIS A 68 6.99 0.84 -6.91
N PRO A 69 6.05 1.83 -6.86
CA PRO A 69 5.84 2.96 -7.77
C PRO A 69 6.95 4.01 -7.70
N THR A 70 7.01 4.93 -8.67
CA THR A 70 7.90 6.09 -8.61
C THR A 70 7.44 7.07 -7.51
N LEU A 71 8.33 7.93 -7.03
CA LEU A 71 7.97 8.97 -6.05
C LEU A 71 6.96 9.96 -6.61
N ALA A 72 7.02 10.23 -7.92
CA ALA A 72 6.07 11.10 -8.61
C ALA A 72 4.66 10.49 -8.65
N GLU A 73 4.52 9.19 -8.88
CA GLU A 73 3.24 8.49 -8.84
C GLU A 73 2.63 8.48 -7.44
N ILE A 74 3.46 8.27 -6.40
CA ILE A 74 3.01 8.36 -5.00
C ILE A 74 2.50 9.78 -4.69
N ALA A 75 3.28 10.81 -5.06
CA ALA A 75 2.90 12.20 -4.85
C ALA A 75 1.61 12.55 -5.59
N TYR A 76 1.50 12.16 -6.87
CA TYR A 76 0.30 12.36 -7.68
C TYR A 76 -0.94 11.73 -7.05
N ALA A 77 -0.83 10.49 -6.58
CA ALA A 77 -1.94 9.79 -5.95
C ALA A 77 -2.43 10.52 -4.69
N ILE A 78 -1.51 10.89 -3.80
CA ILE A 78 -1.86 11.61 -2.57
C ILE A 78 -2.50 12.96 -2.90
N ASP A 79 -1.88 13.76 -3.76
CA ASP A 79 -2.35 15.11 -4.09
C ASP A 79 -3.73 15.08 -4.78
N THR A 80 -3.94 14.16 -5.73
CA THR A 80 -5.19 14.03 -6.48
C THR A 80 -6.35 13.56 -5.58
N LEU A 81 -6.10 12.59 -4.72
CA LEU A 81 -7.11 12.05 -3.81
C LEU A 81 -7.42 13.06 -2.69
N ALA A 82 -6.41 13.68 -2.09
CA ALA A 82 -6.59 14.70 -1.07
C ALA A 82 -7.34 15.94 -1.57
N ALA A 83 -7.18 16.32 -2.85
CA ALA A 83 -7.94 17.40 -3.49
C ALA A 83 -9.46 17.14 -3.53
N THR A 84 -9.93 15.94 -3.24
CA THR A 84 -11.35 15.63 -3.05
C THR A 84 -11.85 15.97 -1.63
N GLY A 85 -10.96 16.40 -0.74
CA GLY A 85 -11.25 16.76 0.65
C GLY A 85 -11.35 15.55 1.57
N VAL A 86 -10.60 14.47 1.32
CA VAL A 86 -10.48 13.29 2.18
C VAL A 86 -9.06 13.18 2.75
N GLN A 87 -8.92 12.47 3.86
CA GLN A 87 -7.61 12.11 4.41
C GLN A 87 -7.04 10.87 3.70
N ILE A 88 -5.74 10.76 3.68
CA ILE A 88 -5.02 9.66 3.05
C ILE A 88 -4.34 8.80 4.11
N SER A 89 -4.45 7.50 3.98
CA SER A 89 -3.72 6.54 4.81
C SER A 89 -2.97 5.53 3.93
N LEU A 90 -1.75 5.18 4.31
CA LEU A 90 -1.14 3.94 3.82
C LEU A 90 -1.57 2.84 4.78
N THR A 91 -2.32 1.87 4.29
CA THR A 91 -3.05 0.92 5.16
C THR A 91 -2.33 -0.41 5.34
N GLU A 92 -1.48 -0.78 4.39
CA GLU A 92 -0.90 -2.13 4.31
C GLU A 92 0.53 -2.10 3.75
N LEU A 93 1.30 -1.07 4.12
CA LEU A 93 2.62 -0.84 3.55
C LEU A 93 3.55 -2.04 3.78
N ASP A 94 4.05 -2.57 2.69
CA ASP A 94 5.17 -3.49 2.61
C ASP A 94 5.97 -3.24 1.33
N MET A 95 7.25 -3.62 1.31
CA MET A 95 8.14 -3.33 0.18
C MET A 95 9.00 -4.52 -0.17
N SER A 96 8.58 -5.30 -1.16
CA SER A 96 9.35 -6.42 -1.68
C SER A 96 10.69 -5.99 -2.25
N VAL A 97 11.71 -6.80 -1.98
CA VAL A 97 13.06 -6.67 -2.57
C VAL A 97 13.31 -7.71 -3.65
N LEU A 98 12.38 -8.62 -3.88
CA LEU A 98 12.51 -9.70 -4.84
C LEU A 98 12.12 -9.21 -6.25
N PRO A 99 12.59 -9.91 -7.31
CA PRO A 99 12.15 -9.64 -8.68
C PRO A 99 10.62 -9.68 -8.82
N VAL A 100 10.06 -8.76 -9.60
CA VAL A 100 8.64 -8.74 -9.91
C VAL A 100 8.34 -9.82 -10.93
N ALA A 101 7.37 -10.69 -10.65
CA ALA A 101 6.82 -11.59 -11.66
C ALA A 101 5.96 -10.75 -12.64
N GLN A 102 6.48 -10.48 -13.83
CA GLN A 102 6.00 -9.45 -14.77
C GLN A 102 4.54 -9.55 -15.24
N GLU A 103 3.82 -10.60 -14.91
CA GLU A 103 2.47 -10.84 -15.42
C GLU A 103 1.35 -10.75 -14.36
N HIS A 104 1.63 -10.26 -13.14
CA HIS A 104 0.63 -10.16 -12.08
C HIS A 104 0.48 -8.75 -11.51
N ALA A 105 -0.47 -8.04 -12.07
CA ALA A 105 -1.00 -6.81 -11.50
C ALA A 105 -2.40 -7.00 -10.85
N GLY A 106 -2.86 -8.25 -10.70
CA GLY A 106 -4.19 -8.56 -10.16
C GLY A 106 -4.19 -8.83 -8.65
N ALA A 107 -5.33 -8.61 -8.00
CA ALA A 107 -5.57 -8.97 -6.60
C ALA A 107 -6.16 -10.38 -6.45
N ASP A 108 -6.21 -11.17 -7.51
CA ASP A 108 -6.71 -12.53 -7.45
C ASP A 108 -5.65 -13.46 -6.87
N LEU A 109 -5.83 -13.85 -5.61
CA LEU A 109 -4.94 -14.75 -4.88
C LEU A 109 -4.97 -16.18 -5.44
N SER A 110 -5.86 -16.50 -6.38
CA SER A 110 -5.88 -17.78 -7.07
C SER A 110 -4.84 -17.87 -8.19
N ASP A 111 -4.35 -16.74 -8.67
CA ASP A 111 -3.32 -16.64 -9.71
C ASP A 111 -1.90 -16.84 -9.15
N LEU A 112 -1.67 -17.96 -8.49
CA LEU A 112 -0.32 -18.32 -8.05
C LEU A 112 0.53 -18.66 -9.25
N LYS A 113 1.74 -18.07 -9.32
CA LYS A 113 2.75 -18.39 -10.33
C LYS A 113 3.54 -19.61 -9.97
N GLU A 114 3.99 -20.29 -11.02
CA GLU A 114 4.98 -21.33 -10.87
C GLU A 114 6.27 -20.76 -10.28
N TYR A 115 6.77 -21.43 -9.24
CA TYR A 115 8.03 -21.08 -8.62
C TYR A 115 9.18 -21.33 -9.59
N VAL A 116 10.00 -20.30 -9.78
CA VAL A 116 11.28 -20.38 -10.49
C VAL A 116 12.35 -19.71 -9.64
N ASP A 117 13.55 -20.27 -9.60
CA ASP A 117 14.64 -19.82 -8.72
C ASP A 117 15.00 -18.34 -8.93
N GLU A 118 14.89 -17.83 -10.15
CA GLU A 118 15.15 -16.44 -10.51
C GLU A 118 14.22 -15.46 -9.79
N LEU A 119 13.02 -15.89 -9.38
CA LEU A 119 12.07 -15.09 -8.63
C LEU A 119 12.31 -15.14 -7.11
N ASN A 120 13.26 -15.93 -6.64
CA ASN A 120 13.60 -16.09 -5.23
C ASN A 120 15.12 -16.15 -4.98
N PRO A 121 15.88 -15.12 -5.37
CA PRO A 121 17.35 -15.15 -5.36
C PRO A 121 17.97 -15.12 -3.95
N TYR A 122 17.20 -14.85 -2.91
CA TYR A 122 17.70 -14.61 -1.54
C TYR A 122 17.17 -15.63 -0.53
N VAL A 123 17.12 -16.91 -0.88
CA VAL A 123 16.55 -17.97 -0.01
C VAL A 123 17.25 -18.06 1.34
N GLU A 124 18.59 -18.07 1.34
CA GLU A 124 19.38 -18.25 2.56
C GLU A 124 19.75 -16.91 3.20
N HIS A 125 20.06 -15.91 2.38
CA HIS A 125 20.53 -14.62 2.86
C HIS A 125 20.27 -13.52 1.83
N VAL A 126 19.70 -12.41 2.30
CA VAL A 126 19.57 -11.18 1.50
C VAL A 126 20.84 -10.35 1.65
N PRO A 127 21.50 -9.91 0.56
CA PRO A 127 22.69 -9.07 0.66
C PRO A 127 22.42 -7.72 1.38
N ASP A 128 23.37 -7.28 2.19
CA ASP A 128 23.25 -6.00 2.93
C ASP A 128 22.99 -4.82 2.00
N GLN A 129 23.54 -4.83 0.78
CA GLN A 129 23.29 -3.81 -0.23
C GLN A 129 21.81 -3.71 -0.63
N ILE A 130 21.12 -4.83 -0.69
CA ILE A 130 19.68 -4.89 -1.01
C ILE A 130 18.86 -4.33 0.16
N LEU A 131 19.24 -4.66 1.39
CA LEU A 131 18.61 -4.09 2.59
C LEU A 131 18.85 -2.58 2.69
N GLN A 132 20.02 -2.10 2.30
CA GLN A 132 20.32 -0.66 2.26
C GLN A 132 19.52 0.04 1.16
N LEU A 133 19.41 -0.55 -0.04
CA LEU A 133 18.55 -0.04 -1.11
C LEU A 133 17.08 0.09 -0.64
N GLN A 134 16.57 -0.91 0.07
CA GLN A 134 15.23 -0.87 0.66
C GLN A 134 15.11 0.27 1.68
N ALA A 135 16.10 0.44 2.55
CA ALA A 135 16.12 1.51 3.55
C ALA A 135 16.10 2.88 2.90
N ASP A 136 16.96 3.12 1.90
CA ASP A 136 17.04 4.37 1.15
C ASP A 136 15.71 4.67 0.44
N ARG A 137 15.06 3.63 -0.09
CA ARG A 137 13.77 3.76 -0.74
C ARG A 137 12.67 4.14 0.24
N PHE A 138 12.61 3.53 1.40
CA PHE A 138 11.68 3.92 2.47
C PHE A 138 11.89 5.39 2.89
N VAL A 139 13.15 5.82 3.06
CA VAL A 139 13.46 7.22 3.37
C VAL A 139 12.91 8.18 2.32
N GLN A 140 13.08 7.87 1.04
CA GLN A 140 12.54 8.69 -0.05
C GLN A 140 11.01 8.78 0.00
N ILE A 141 10.35 7.64 0.22
CA ILE A 141 8.88 7.57 0.33
C ILE A 141 8.40 8.37 1.54
N PHE A 142 8.99 8.13 2.72
CA PHE A 142 8.60 8.85 3.93
C PHE A 142 8.80 10.36 3.84
N LYS A 143 9.80 10.84 3.08
CA LYS A 143 9.93 12.27 2.78
C LYS A 143 8.73 12.79 1.99
N VAL A 144 8.28 12.07 0.94
CA VAL A 144 7.07 12.43 0.17
C VAL A 144 5.84 12.48 1.08
N LEU A 145 5.71 11.55 2.04
CA LEU A 145 4.59 11.51 2.99
C LEU A 145 4.68 12.66 4.00
N LEU A 146 5.85 12.94 4.54
CA LEU A 146 6.08 14.03 5.49
C LEU A 146 5.82 15.41 4.88
N ASP A 147 6.18 15.62 3.62
CA ASP A 147 5.87 16.84 2.86
C ASP A 147 4.34 17.04 2.70
N ARG A 148 3.54 16.00 2.95
CA ARG A 148 2.07 15.97 2.82
C ARG A 148 1.38 15.59 4.14
N ARG A 149 2.05 15.77 5.28
CA ARG A 149 1.55 15.38 6.61
C ARG A 149 0.20 15.99 7.01
N GLU A 150 -0.19 17.09 6.38
CA GLU A 150 -1.50 17.72 6.62
C GLU A 150 -2.67 16.88 6.08
N VAL A 151 -2.39 16.01 5.10
CA VAL A 151 -3.42 15.16 4.46
C VAL A 151 -3.12 13.66 4.63
N VAL A 152 -1.88 13.28 4.91
CA VAL A 152 -1.49 11.89 5.22
C VAL A 152 -1.59 11.68 6.73
N GLU A 153 -2.61 10.97 7.16
CA GLU A 153 -2.91 10.80 8.60
C GLU A 153 -2.24 9.58 9.24
N ARG A 154 -1.92 8.54 8.44
CA ARG A 154 -1.43 7.28 8.99
C ARG A 154 -0.64 6.46 7.98
N VAL A 155 0.37 5.77 8.50
CA VAL A 155 1.07 4.69 7.79
C VAL A 155 1.02 3.43 8.65
N THR A 156 0.47 2.35 8.11
CA THR A 156 0.39 1.04 8.75
C THR A 156 1.21 0.05 7.93
N PHE A 157 2.16 -0.63 8.54
CA PHE A 157 2.88 -1.73 7.91
C PHE A 157 2.04 -3.00 7.96
N TRP A 158 2.06 -3.80 6.86
CA TRP A 158 1.26 -5.02 6.76
C TRP A 158 1.98 -6.21 7.39
N GLY A 159 2.35 -6.05 8.63
CA GLY A 159 3.03 -7.03 9.47
C GLY A 159 4.19 -6.44 10.25
N VAL A 160 4.76 -7.25 11.14
CA VAL A 160 5.87 -6.84 12.00
C VAL A 160 7.20 -7.32 11.43
N ALA A 161 7.33 -8.61 11.14
CA ALA A 161 8.56 -9.26 10.74
C ALA A 161 8.41 -10.04 9.42
N ASP A 162 9.48 -10.08 8.66
CA ASP A 162 9.54 -10.68 7.33
C ASP A 162 9.03 -12.12 7.28
N GLY A 163 9.27 -12.90 8.34
CA GLY A 163 8.84 -14.29 8.42
C GLY A 163 7.33 -14.51 8.36
N HIS A 164 6.54 -13.50 8.72
CA HIS A 164 5.07 -13.57 8.74
C HIS A 164 4.43 -12.83 7.56
N SER A 165 5.22 -12.30 6.63
CA SER A 165 4.67 -11.60 5.47
C SER A 165 3.94 -12.54 4.53
N TRP A 166 2.76 -12.12 4.05
CA TRP A 166 2.01 -12.81 3.02
C TRP A 166 2.77 -12.91 1.69
N LYS A 167 3.73 -12.01 1.45
CA LYS A 167 4.60 -12.01 0.25
C LYS A 167 5.52 -13.24 0.16
N ASN A 168 5.65 -14.01 1.22
CA ASN A 168 6.31 -15.32 1.16
C ASN A 168 5.48 -16.37 0.41
N PHE A 169 4.20 -16.10 0.17
CA PHE A 169 3.26 -17.04 -0.44
C PHE A 169 2.60 -16.51 -1.71
N TYR A 170 2.67 -15.21 -1.96
CA TYR A 170 2.05 -14.55 -3.09
C TYR A 170 2.98 -13.48 -3.71
N PRO A 171 3.03 -13.31 -5.06
CA PRO A 171 2.33 -14.08 -6.10
C PRO A 171 2.96 -15.45 -6.39
N VAL A 172 4.06 -15.77 -5.77
CA VAL A 172 4.78 -17.04 -5.91
C VAL A 172 4.90 -17.70 -4.54
N ALA A 173 4.32 -18.88 -4.37
CA ALA A 173 4.39 -19.61 -3.11
C ALA A 173 5.81 -20.08 -2.82
N GLY A 174 6.21 -20.01 -1.55
CA GLY A 174 7.51 -20.50 -1.08
C GLY A 174 8.68 -19.54 -1.29
N ARG A 175 8.43 -18.29 -1.66
CA ARG A 175 9.47 -17.26 -1.72
C ARG A 175 9.92 -16.83 -0.32
N THR A 176 11.17 -16.37 -0.24
CA THR A 176 11.74 -15.79 0.98
C THR A 176 11.86 -14.27 0.77
N ASP A 177 10.78 -13.54 1.04
CA ASP A 177 10.76 -12.07 0.88
C ASP A 177 11.13 -11.36 2.19
N TYR A 178 11.54 -10.09 2.08
CA TYR A 178 12.05 -9.26 3.17
C TYR A 178 11.35 -7.87 3.19
N PRO A 179 10.00 -7.81 3.19
CA PRO A 179 9.28 -6.57 2.89
C PRO A 179 9.04 -5.63 4.08
N LEU A 180 9.33 -6.08 5.30
CA LEU A 180 8.96 -5.39 6.54
C LEU A 180 10.16 -4.74 7.24
N LEU A 181 9.92 -4.10 8.40
CA LEU A 181 10.94 -3.37 9.14
C LEU A 181 11.79 -4.24 10.06
N TYR A 182 11.29 -5.42 10.42
CA TYR A 182 12.01 -6.39 11.24
C TYR A 182 12.30 -7.65 10.42
N ASP A 183 13.47 -8.22 10.64
CA ASP A 183 13.88 -9.47 10.00
C ASP A 183 13.13 -10.69 10.58
N ARG A 184 13.46 -11.89 10.08
CA ARG A 184 12.86 -13.15 10.53
C ARG A 184 13.19 -13.52 11.97
N SER A 185 14.22 -12.90 12.55
CA SER A 185 14.64 -13.05 13.96
C SER A 185 14.15 -11.90 14.84
N TYR A 186 13.23 -11.07 14.33
CA TYR A 186 12.67 -9.88 14.98
C TYR A 186 13.72 -8.81 15.32
N GLN A 187 14.83 -8.77 14.59
CA GLN A 187 15.80 -7.70 14.71
C GLN A 187 15.43 -6.55 13.76
N PRO A 188 15.61 -5.29 14.19
CA PRO A 188 15.30 -4.14 13.36
C PRO A 188 16.28 -4.08 12.18
N LYS A 189 15.73 -3.91 10.98
CA LYS A 189 16.49 -3.77 9.73
C LYS A 189 16.98 -2.33 9.52
N PRO A 190 17.92 -2.09 8.59
CA PRO A 190 18.37 -0.73 8.25
C PRO A 190 17.23 0.25 7.98
N ALA A 191 16.17 -0.21 7.32
CA ALA A 191 14.97 0.59 7.04
C ALA A 191 14.28 1.13 8.31
N TYR A 192 14.20 0.33 9.38
CA TYR A 192 13.65 0.77 10.67
C TYR A 192 14.45 1.96 11.24
N HIS A 193 15.76 1.84 11.27
CA HIS A 193 16.64 2.89 11.82
C HIS A 193 16.56 4.16 10.99
N SER A 194 16.62 4.01 9.66
CA SER A 194 16.58 5.16 8.74
C SER A 194 15.27 5.94 8.80
N ILE A 195 14.12 5.25 8.92
CA ILE A 195 12.81 5.91 9.08
C ILE A 195 12.74 6.63 10.44
N LYS A 196 13.18 5.97 11.51
CA LYS A 196 13.16 6.54 12.87
C LYS A 196 13.97 7.82 13.00
N GLU A 197 15.02 7.98 12.21
CA GLU A 197 15.89 9.16 12.21
C GLU A 197 15.31 10.32 11.40
N LEU A 198 14.26 10.09 10.59
CA LEU A 198 13.60 11.15 9.84
C LEU A 198 12.95 12.15 10.80
N LYS A 199 13.26 13.43 10.58
CA LYS A 199 12.62 14.53 11.30
C LYS A 199 11.59 15.18 10.40
N ALA A 200 10.41 15.46 10.95
CA ALA A 200 9.47 16.37 10.31
C ALA A 200 10.08 17.78 10.37
N HIS A 201 10.27 18.40 9.23
CA HIS A 201 10.70 19.79 9.10
C HIS A 201 9.51 20.73 9.13
#